data_73252ae93b896e31ec5af2e678169dbc
#
_entry.id   73252ae93b896e31ec5af2e678169dbc
#
_cell.length_a   1.000
_cell.length_b   1.000
_cell.length_c   1.000
_cell.angle_alpha   90.00
_cell.angle_beta   90.00
_cell.angle_gamma   90.00
#
_symmetry.space_group_name_H-M   'P 1'
#
loop_
_entity.id
_entity.type
_entity.pdbx_description
1 polymer ?
#
loop_
_entity_poly.entity_id
_entity_poly.type
_entity_poly.pdbx_seq_one_letter_code
_entity_poly.pdbx_strand_id
1 'polypeptide(L)'
;MRNSLKSHLFALFFLIVFVAPVSAKIILKTDPIKNMQLLVYTKNGKGYVHDNIAFAVSSIQNLAKAYGFSVVVSNNPAVFTESSLKKFQFLVFTSTNNNVFDTDDQRLAFRRYIEAGGGFVGVHSVTGTERNWKWFKMMIGETFSWHAKFQKFTIKNMDPKHPSMQGVPAKWEREDECYFGKELYPGIKVLMAHELSSLQPEQSETIVKNAGSYANYYPAVWYQDFEGGHVWITTLGHSKESYSEPVYQNHLLQGLKYMASKYKRLNYDNAKSTSKDDPLKP
;
A
#
# COMPACT_ATOMS: atom_id res chain seq x y z
N MET A 1 56.22 81.02 24.02
CA MET A 1 54.93 80.36 24.02
C MET A 1 55.08 79.09 23.17
N ARG A 2 55.10 77.92 23.80
CA ARG A 2 55.26 76.61 23.12
C ARG A 2 53.93 75.87 23.18
N ASN A 3 53.28 75.65 22.04
CA ASN A 3 52.08 74.85 21.94
C ASN A 3 52.52 73.39 21.73
N SER A 4 52.14 72.52 22.67
CA SER A 4 52.29 71.08 22.62
C SER A 4 51.10 70.46 21.89
N LEU A 5 51.35 69.83 20.76
CA LEU A 5 50.39 69.04 20.02
C LEU A 5 50.38 67.60 20.60
N LYS A 6 49.25 67.20 21.25
CA LYS A 6 49.06 65.81 21.69
C LYS A 6 48.45 65.03 20.55
N SER A 7 49.21 64.09 20.00
CA SER A 7 48.68 63.12 19.04
C SER A 7 47.93 61.97 19.76
N HIS A 8 46.68 61.80 19.46
CA HIS A 8 45.88 60.63 19.91
C HIS A 8 45.96 59.53 18.86
N LEU A 9 46.66 58.44 19.25
CA LEU A 9 46.71 57.20 18.45
C LEU A 9 45.46 56.41 18.69
N PHE A 10 44.58 56.31 17.67
CA PHE A 10 43.41 55.45 17.69
C PHE A 10 43.84 54.04 17.21
N ALA A 11 43.88 53.07 18.10
CA ALA A 11 44.11 51.68 17.76
C ALA A 11 42.80 51.06 17.29
N LEU A 12 42.73 50.73 16.00
CA LEU A 12 41.60 50.03 15.40
C LEU A 12 41.76 48.51 15.64
N PHE A 13 40.97 47.93 16.54
CA PHE A 13 40.93 46.48 16.75
C PHE A 13 40.05 45.85 15.66
N PHE A 14 40.64 45.13 14.70
CA PHE A 14 39.91 44.28 13.76
C PHE A 14 39.53 42.98 14.45
N LEU A 15 38.22 42.79 14.71
CA LEU A 15 37.67 41.54 15.19
C LEU A 15 37.52 40.58 13.99
N ILE A 16 38.44 39.63 13.81
CA ILE A 16 38.30 38.57 12.79
C ILE A 16 37.32 37.51 13.32
N VAL A 17 36.09 37.55 12.82
CA VAL A 17 35.09 36.49 13.09
C VAL A 17 35.43 35.29 12.21
N PHE A 18 35.97 34.24 12.81
CA PHE A 18 36.14 32.94 12.15
C PHE A 18 34.77 32.27 12.01
N VAL A 19 34.14 32.34 10.83
CA VAL A 19 32.96 31.53 10.50
C VAL A 19 33.48 30.16 10.07
N ALA A 20 33.38 29.17 10.96
CA ALA A 20 33.65 27.79 10.61
C ALA A 20 32.58 27.29 9.63
N PRO A 21 32.94 26.63 8.51
CA PRO A 21 31.96 26.09 7.61
C PRO A 21 31.21 24.95 8.31
N VAL A 22 29.91 25.15 8.59
CA VAL A 22 29.01 24.07 9.00
C VAL A 22 28.80 23.18 7.80
N SER A 23 29.57 22.10 7.70
CA SER A 23 29.38 21.05 6.71
C SER A 23 28.11 20.26 7.09
N ALA A 24 26.99 20.68 6.60
CA ALA A 24 25.75 19.89 6.72
C ALA A 24 25.95 18.59 5.92
N LYS A 25 26.21 17.47 6.62
CA LYS A 25 26.13 16.14 6.04
C LYS A 25 24.71 15.95 5.52
N ILE A 26 24.50 16.05 4.21
CA ILE A 26 23.26 15.61 3.56
C ILE A 26 23.20 14.09 3.74
N ILE A 27 22.46 13.63 4.76
CA ILE A 27 22.14 12.23 4.90
C ILE A 27 21.11 11.96 3.81
N LEU A 28 21.55 11.44 2.67
CA LEU A 28 20.66 10.91 1.65
C LEU A 28 19.86 9.78 2.30
N LYS A 29 18.59 10.05 2.57
CA LYS A 29 17.67 9.04 3.11
C LYS A 29 17.57 7.93 2.07
N THR A 30 18.09 6.75 2.37
CA THR A 30 18.00 5.59 1.49
C THR A 30 16.54 5.27 1.23
N ASP A 31 16.21 4.89 -0.01
CA ASP A 31 14.87 4.48 -0.38
C ASP A 31 14.45 3.30 0.51
N PRO A 32 13.31 3.38 1.22
CA PRO A 32 12.92 2.37 2.21
C PRO A 32 12.75 0.96 1.61
N ILE A 33 12.44 0.83 0.31
CA ILE A 33 12.22 -0.46 -0.35
C ILE A 33 13.52 -1.12 -0.84
N LYS A 34 14.62 -0.37 -0.89
CA LYS A 34 15.91 -0.89 -1.41
C LYS A 34 16.38 -2.10 -0.61
N ASN A 35 16.83 -3.14 -1.30
CA ASN A 35 17.30 -4.41 -0.75
C ASN A 35 16.22 -5.27 -0.04
N MET A 36 14.94 -4.92 -0.16
CA MET A 36 13.87 -5.77 0.34
C MET A 36 13.58 -6.92 -0.62
N GLN A 37 13.03 -8.01 -0.08
CA GLN A 37 12.52 -9.15 -0.84
C GLN A 37 11.01 -9.29 -0.60
N LEU A 38 10.22 -9.31 -1.66
CA LEU A 38 8.78 -9.39 -1.63
C LEU A 38 8.30 -10.73 -2.21
N LEU A 39 7.21 -11.27 -1.65
CA LEU A 39 6.46 -12.33 -2.30
C LEU A 39 5.31 -11.70 -3.09
N VAL A 40 5.26 -11.90 -4.41
CA VAL A 40 4.09 -11.59 -5.24
C VAL A 40 3.31 -12.88 -5.46
N TYR A 41 2.12 -12.95 -4.88
CA TYR A 41 1.26 -14.11 -4.91
C TYR A 41 0.10 -13.91 -5.87
N THR A 42 -0.16 -14.91 -6.74
CA THR A 42 -1.08 -14.78 -7.88
C THR A 42 -2.07 -15.94 -8.00
N LYS A 43 -2.15 -16.83 -6.99
CA LYS A 43 -3.12 -17.94 -7.05
C LYS A 43 -4.55 -17.42 -7.03
N ASN A 44 -5.39 -18.04 -7.84
CA ASN A 44 -6.83 -17.86 -7.84
C ASN A 44 -7.50 -19.19 -7.49
N GLY A 45 -8.60 -19.13 -6.75
CA GLY A 45 -9.50 -20.27 -6.55
C GLY A 45 -10.40 -20.51 -7.77
N LYS A 46 -11.34 -21.45 -7.64
CA LYS A 46 -12.30 -21.74 -8.70
C LYS A 46 -13.17 -20.52 -8.99
N GLY A 47 -13.26 -20.08 -10.24
CA GLY A 47 -14.08 -18.95 -10.69
C GLY A 47 -13.34 -18.04 -11.66
N TYR A 48 -13.68 -16.76 -11.64
CA TYR A 48 -13.09 -15.78 -12.55
C TYR A 48 -11.60 -15.52 -12.21
N VAL A 49 -10.78 -15.52 -13.24
CA VAL A 49 -9.35 -15.22 -13.17
C VAL A 49 -9.06 -14.03 -14.09
N HIS A 50 -8.49 -12.96 -13.54
CA HIS A 50 -8.17 -11.75 -14.30
C HIS A 50 -7.01 -12.00 -15.26
N ASP A 51 -7.13 -11.48 -16.46
CA ASP A 51 -6.08 -11.57 -17.49
C ASP A 51 -4.96 -10.52 -17.34
N ASN A 52 -5.13 -9.60 -16.38
CA ASN A 52 -4.15 -8.57 -16.01
C ASN A 52 -2.99 -9.10 -15.14
N ILE A 53 -3.06 -10.32 -14.58
CA ILE A 53 -2.09 -10.84 -13.61
C ILE A 53 -0.65 -10.79 -14.13
N ALA A 54 -0.42 -11.22 -15.37
CA ALA A 54 0.91 -11.20 -15.97
C ALA A 54 1.47 -9.77 -16.11
N PHE A 55 0.63 -8.79 -16.40
CA PHE A 55 1.00 -7.39 -16.52
C PHE A 55 1.29 -6.77 -15.15
N ALA A 56 0.50 -7.11 -14.13
CA ALA A 56 0.75 -6.70 -12.75
C ALA A 56 2.10 -7.22 -12.23
N VAL A 57 2.37 -8.51 -12.43
CA VAL A 57 3.66 -9.13 -12.07
C VAL A 57 4.81 -8.43 -12.79
N SER A 58 4.70 -8.24 -14.11
CA SER A 58 5.73 -7.60 -14.93
C SER A 58 6.00 -6.16 -14.46
N SER A 59 4.95 -5.38 -14.18
CA SER A 59 5.07 -4.02 -13.64
C SER A 59 5.82 -4.01 -12.31
N ILE A 60 5.46 -4.89 -11.35
CA ILE A 60 6.12 -4.96 -10.05
C ILE A 60 7.60 -5.41 -10.21
N GLN A 61 7.91 -6.34 -11.11
CA GLN A 61 9.29 -6.76 -11.41
C GLN A 61 10.11 -5.62 -12.03
N ASN A 62 9.52 -4.80 -12.92
CA ASN A 62 10.18 -3.63 -13.48
C ASN A 62 10.47 -2.57 -12.41
N LEU A 63 9.52 -2.33 -11.49
CA LEU A 63 9.74 -1.48 -10.32
C LEU A 63 10.85 -2.04 -9.42
N ALA A 64 10.89 -3.36 -9.21
CA ALA A 64 11.94 -4.01 -8.43
C ALA A 64 13.33 -3.74 -9.02
N LYS A 65 13.48 -3.93 -10.33
CA LYS A 65 14.72 -3.63 -11.06
C LYS A 65 15.12 -2.14 -10.94
N ALA A 66 14.14 -1.24 -11.08
CA ALA A 66 14.41 0.21 -11.07
C ALA A 66 14.77 0.75 -9.67
N TYR A 67 14.18 0.18 -8.60
CA TYR A 67 14.32 0.67 -7.22
C TYR A 67 15.15 -0.24 -6.31
N GLY A 68 15.75 -1.30 -6.84
CA GLY A 68 16.74 -2.12 -6.14
C GLY A 68 16.15 -3.02 -5.05
N PHE A 69 14.96 -3.56 -5.25
CA PHE A 69 14.39 -4.64 -4.43
C PHE A 69 14.22 -5.93 -5.24
N SER A 70 13.90 -7.04 -4.59
CA SER A 70 13.73 -8.33 -5.23
C SER A 70 12.31 -8.86 -5.07
N VAL A 71 11.86 -9.67 -6.03
CA VAL A 71 10.52 -10.24 -6.09
C VAL A 71 10.61 -11.75 -6.34
N VAL A 72 9.94 -12.51 -5.49
CA VAL A 72 9.65 -13.92 -5.73
C VAL A 72 8.17 -14.01 -6.13
N VAL A 73 7.90 -14.54 -7.32
CA VAL A 73 6.51 -14.74 -7.80
C VAL A 73 6.11 -16.18 -7.55
N SER A 74 4.92 -16.39 -7.00
CA SER A 74 4.39 -17.73 -6.76
C SER A 74 2.87 -17.77 -6.91
N ASN A 75 2.36 -18.86 -7.47
CA ASN A 75 0.96 -19.25 -7.40
C ASN A 75 0.76 -20.56 -6.61
N ASN A 76 1.84 -21.05 -5.98
CA ASN A 76 1.81 -22.29 -5.19
C ASN A 76 1.60 -21.94 -3.71
N PRO A 77 0.49 -22.39 -3.09
CA PRO A 77 0.20 -22.11 -1.68
C PRO A 77 1.13 -22.85 -0.69
N ALA A 78 1.94 -23.79 -1.15
CA ALA A 78 2.97 -24.42 -0.33
C ALA A 78 4.03 -23.41 0.19
N VAL A 79 4.11 -22.19 -0.39
CA VAL A 79 4.97 -21.11 0.11
C VAL A 79 4.53 -20.60 1.50
N PHE A 80 3.27 -20.82 1.89
CA PHE A 80 2.74 -20.37 3.18
C PHE A 80 3.11 -21.31 4.32
N THR A 81 4.38 -21.23 4.70
CA THR A 81 4.95 -21.78 5.93
C THR A 81 5.72 -20.69 6.65
N GLU A 82 5.84 -20.75 7.98
CA GLU A 82 6.61 -19.74 8.73
C GLU A 82 8.06 -19.64 8.21
N SER A 83 8.69 -20.78 7.92
CA SER A 83 10.08 -20.84 7.43
C SER A 83 10.26 -20.13 6.09
N SER A 84 9.26 -20.21 5.21
CA SER A 84 9.28 -19.54 3.92
C SER A 84 8.93 -18.04 4.06
N LEU A 85 7.90 -17.71 4.82
CA LEU A 85 7.40 -16.35 4.96
C LEU A 85 8.39 -15.42 5.67
N LYS A 86 9.23 -15.93 6.57
CA LYS A 86 10.32 -15.19 7.24
C LYS A 86 11.30 -14.51 6.28
N LYS A 87 11.36 -14.96 5.02
CA LYS A 87 12.27 -14.42 3.99
C LYS A 87 11.76 -13.13 3.37
N PHE A 88 10.46 -12.81 3.51
CA PHE A 88 9.81 -11.69 2.85
C PHE A 88 9.49 -10.57 3.84
N GLN A 89 9.83 -9.34 3.46
CA GLN A 89 9.52 -8.16 4.25
C GLN A 89 8.04 -7.81 4.19
N PHE A 90 7.39 -8.02 3.02
CA PHE A 90 5.94 -7.97 2.89
C PHE A 90 5.45 -8.81 1.69
N LEU A 91 4.16 -9.10 1.69
CA LEU A 91 3.48 -9.93 0.70
C LEU A 91 2.60 -9.05 -0.18
N VAL A 92 2.60 -9.32 -1.47
CA VAL A 92 1.75 -8.63 -2.46
C VAL A 92 0.81 -9.65 -3.09
N PHE A 93 -0.48 -9.55 -2.85
CA PHE A 93 -1.50 -10.32 -3.56
C PHE A 93 -2.05 -9.48 -4.70
N THR A 94 -1.82 -9.92 -5.94
CA THR A 94 -2.28 -9.18 -7.11
C THR A 94 -3.31 -9.97 -7.89
N SER A 95 -4.48 -9.36 -8.04
CA SER A 95 -5.65 -9.91 -8.76
C SER A 95 -6.01 -11.34 -8.31
N THR A 96 -5.78 -11.64 -7.02
CA THR A 96 -6.22 -12.89 -6.41
C THR A 96 -7.73 -12.88 -6.19
N ASN A 97 -8.36 -14.05 -6.24
CA ASN A 97 -9.80 -14.19 -6.07
C ASN A 97 -10.16 -15.57 -5.54
N ASN A 98 -11.28 -15.67 -4.79
CA ASN A 98 -11.76 -16.91 -4.16
C ASN A 98 -10.71 -17.56 -3.24
N ASN A 99 -10.75 -18.90 -3.06
CA ASN A 99 -9.86 -19.59 -2.13
C ASN A 99 -8.45 -19.70 -2.72
N VAL A 100 -7.49 -19.09 -2.04
CA VAL A 100 -6.08 -19.04 -2.49
C VAL A 100 -5.15 -19.88 -1.63
N PHE A 101 -5.63 -20.38 -0.51
CA PHE A 101 -4.96 -21.36 0.33
C PHE A 101 -5.66 -22.72 0.21
N ASP A 102 -4.89 -23.81 0.19
CA ASP A 102 -5.44 -25.16 0.10
C ASP A 102 -5.75 -25.75 1.47
N THR A 103 -5.02 -25.34 2.52
CA THR A 103 -5.16 -25.89 3.88
C THR A 103 -5.32 -24.77 4.93
N ASP A 104 -5.84 -25.14 6.09
CA ASP A 104 -5.94 -24.24 7.22
C ASP A 104 -4.58 -23.94 7.86
N ASP A 105 -3.60 -24.84 7.74
CA ASP A 105 -2.21 -24.61 8.15
C ASP A 105 -1.57 -23.47 7.36
N GLN A 106 -1.84 -23.39 6.05
CA GLN A 106 -1.36 -22.28 5.21
C GLN A 106 -2.01 -20.96 5.62
N ARG A 107 -3.31 -20.96 5.93
CA ARG A 107 -4.03 -19.79 6.47
C ARG A 107 -3.47 -19.38 7.83
N LEU A 108 -3.22 -20.34 8.70
CA LEU A 108 -2.60 -20.08 10.00
C LEU A 108 -1.20 -19.49 9.87
N ALA A 109 -0.36 -20.04 8.98
CA ALA A 109 0.99 -19.52 8.73
C ALA A 109 0.93 -18.07 8.21
N PHE A 110 -0.01 -17.76 7.31
CA PHE A 110 -0.25 -16.39 6.83
C PHE A 110 -0.72 -15.47 7.97
N ARG A 111 -1.69 -15.90 8.78
CA ARG A 111 -2.16 -15.13 9.96
C ARG A 111 -1.02 -14.82 10.91
N ARG A 112 -0.22 -15.83 11.29
CA ARG A 112 0.94 -15.67 12.16
C ARG A 112 2.01 -14.76 11.60
N TYR A 113 2.17 -14.73 10.27
CA TYR A 113 3.05 -13.77 9.60
C TYR A 113 2.58 -12.32 9.82
N ILE A 114 1.28 -12.04 9.70
CA ILE A 114 0.71 -10.71 10.00
C ILE A 114 0.89 -10.37 11.48
N GLU A 115 0.57 -11.29 12.39
CA GLU A 115 0.75 -11.11 13.84
C GLU A 115 2.21 -10.84 14.23
N ALA A 116 3.17 -11.39 13.49
CA ALA A 116 4.59 -11.15 13.68
C ALA A 116 5.05 -9.76 13.22
N GLY A 117 4.16 -8.94 12.68
CA GLY A 117 4.46 -7.61 12.13
C GLY A 117 4.65 -7.59 10.61
N GLY A 118 4.20 -8.63 9.93
CA GLY A 118 4.28 -8.73 8.47
C GLY A 118 3.43 -7.69 7.74
N GLY A 119 3.88 -7.27 6.56
CA GLY A 119 3.17 -6.35 5.70
C GLY A 119 2.36 -7.07 4.61
N PHE A 120 1.23 -6.50 4.24
CA PHE A 120 0.35 -7.00 3.19
C PHE A 120 -0.08 -5.90 2.23
N VAL A 121 0.12 -6.13 0.94
CA VAL A 121 -0.38 -5.28 -0.15
C VAL A 121 -1.38 -6.06 -0.97
N GLY A 122 -2.57 -5.54 -1.12
CA GLY A 122 -3.60 -6.10 -1.99
C GLY A 122 -3.86 -5.23 -3.21
N VAL A 123 -3.89 -5.85 -4.39
CA VAL A 123 -4.10 -5.15 -5.66
C VAL A 123 -5.31 -5.71 -6.37
N HIS A 124 -6.19 -4.84 -6.81
CA HIS A 124 -7.40 -5.09 -7.59
C HIS A 124 -8.37 -6.05 -6.87
N SER A 125 -8.60 -7.24 -7.39
CA SER A 125 -9.65 -8.17 -6.91
C SER A 125 -9.33 -8.88 -5.60
N VAL A 126 -8.29 -8.44 -4.87
CA VAL A 126 -7.94 -9.03 -3.57
C VAL A 126 -9.11 -9.02 -2.57
N THR A 127 -10.03 -8.05 -2.66
CA THR A 127 -11.23 -7.98 -1.82
C THR A 127 -12.20 -9.15 -2.09
N GLY A 128 -12.03 -9.86 -3.21
CA GLY A 128 -12.73 -11.10 -3.55
C GLY A 128 -12.04 -12.38 -3.05
N THR A 129 -10.93 -12.26 -2.34
CA THR A 129 -10.13 -13.39 -1.85
C THR A 129 -10.64 -13.89 -0.50
N GLU A 130 -10.59 -15.21 -0.27
CA GLU A 130 -10.93 -15.86 1.02
C GLU A 130 -12.24 -15.36 1.64
N ARG A 131 -13.29 -15.22 0.83
CA ARG A 131 -14.58 -14.61 1.20
C ARG A 131 -15.27 -15.26 2.39
N ASN A 132 -14.93 -16.51 2.72
CA ASN A 132 -15.48 -17.25 3.85
C ASN A 132 -14.61 -17.19 5.11
N TRP A 133 -13.43 -16.60 5.03
CA TRP A 133 -12.55 -16.48 6.16
C TRP A 133 -12.67 -15.09 6.80
N LYS A 134 -13.44 -15.02 7.90
CA LYS A 134 -13.77 -13.76 8.59
C LYS A 134 -12.55 -12.93 8.94
N TRP A 135 -11.52 -13.57 9.47
CA TRP A 135 -10.28 -12.89 9.84
C TRP A 135 -9.62 -12.18 8.64
N PHE A 136 -9.53 -12.86 7.50
CA PHE A 136 -8.94 -12.29 6.27
C PHE A 136 -9.76 -11.10 5.75
N LYS A 137 -11.09 -11.19 5.78
CA LYS A 137 -11.98 -10.09 5.36
C LYS A 137 -11.76 -8.84 6.22
N MET A 138 -11.64 -9.03 7.54
CA MET A 138 -11.36 -7.93 8.47
C MET A 138 -9.96 -7.34 8.22
N MET A 139 -8.96 -8.17 7.95
CA MET A 139 -7.60 -7.75 7.65
C MET A 139 -7.53 -6.91 6.37
N ILE A 140 -8.19 -7.32 5.28
CA ILE A 140 -8.20 -6.54 4.04
C ILE A 140 -9.17 -5.35 4.07
N GLY A 141 -10.17 -5.37 4.97
CA GLY A 141 -11.06 -4.24 5.24
C GLY A 141 -12.35 -4.22 4.44
N GLU A 142 -12.54 -5.11 3.45
CA GLU A 142 -13.73 -5.17 2.62
C GLU A 142 -13.94 -6.58 2.05
N THR A 143 -15.20 -6.93 1.74
CA THR A 143 -15.54 -8.13 0.95
C THR A 143 -16.21 -7.70 -0.33
N PHE A 144 -15.60 -7.96 -1.49
CA PHE A 144 -16.16 -7.65 -2.80
C PHE A 144 -17.60 -8.19 -2.96
N SER A 145 -18.47 -7.33 -3.46
CA SER A 145 -19.87 -7.65 -3.74
C SER A 145 -20.23 -7.49 -5.21
N TRP A 146 -19.89 -6.33 -5.77
CA TRP A 146 -20.29 -5.93 -7.10
C TRP A 146 -19.35 -4.83 -7.63
N HIS A 147 -19.30 -4.63 -8.93
CA HIS A 147 -18.64 -3.48 -9.57
C HIS A 147 -19.54 -2.86 -10.64
N ALA A 148 -19.41 -1.56 -10.85
CA ALA A 148 -19.99 -0.89 -12.00
C ALA A 148 -19.31 -1.37 -13.29
N LYS A 149 -19.98 -1.24 -14.44
CA LYS A 149 -19.37 -1.52 -15.74
C LYS A 149 -18.02 -0.81 -15.85
N PHE A 150 -17.07 -1.44 -16.52
CA PHE A 150 -15.80 -0.82 -16.88
C PHE A 150 -16.06 0.48 -17.64
N GLN A 151 -15.58 1.60 -17.13
CA GLN A 151 -15.90 2.92 -17.62
C GLN A 151 -14.91 3.97 -17.12
N LYS A 152 -14.92 5.15 -17.75
CA LYS A 152 -14.19 6.32 -17.25
C LYS A 152 -14.92 6.94 -16.06
N PHE A 153 -14.16 7.22 -14.98
CA PHE A 153 -14.63 7.92 -13.79
C PHE A 153 -13.50 8.66 -13.09
N THR A 154 -13.86 9.46 -12.08
CA THR A 154 -12.91 10.22 -11.27
C THR A 154 -12.65 9.54 -9.93
N ILE A 155 -11.39 9.49 -9.53
CA ILE A 155 -10.96 9.10 -8.19
C ILE A 155 -10.42 10.33 -7.49
N LYS A 156 -10.88 10.57 -6.26
CA LYS A 156 -10.40 11.67 -5.41
C LYS A 156 -9.35 11.18 -4.44
N ASN A 157 -8.22 11.88 -4.37
CA ASN A 157 -7.22 11.69 -3.34
C ASN A 157 -7.72 12.36 -2.04
N MET A 158 -8.01 11.54 -1.02
CA MET A 158 -8.61 11.97 0.25
C MET A 158 -7.57 12.39 1.28
N ASP A 159 -6.32 11.89 1.15
CA ASP A 159 -5.19 12.24 2.01
C ASP A 159 -3.91 12.47 1.20
N PRO A 160 -3.77 13.62 0.52
CA PRO A 160 -2.63 13.92 -0.32
C PRO A 160 -1.29 14.06 0.45
N LYS A 161 -1.34 14.14 1.78
CA LYS A 161 -0.14 14.20 2.64
C LYS A 161 0.38 12.83 3.03
N HIS A 162 -0.43 11.78 2.84
CA HIS A 162 0.00 10.42 3.17
C HIS A 162 1.17 9.97 2.26
N PRO A 163 2.22 9.32 2.79
CA PRO A 163 3.41 8.94 2.01
C PRO A 163 3.11 8.13 0.75
N SER A 164 2.10 7.23 0.78
CA SER A 164 1.71 6.44 -0.40
C SER A 164 0.95 7.23 -1.46
N MET A 165 0.64 8.51 -1.21
CA MET A 165 -0.04 9.39 -2.16
C MET A 165 0.91 10.37 -2.86
N GLN A 166 2.22 10.25 -2.65
CA GLN A 166 3.20 11.13 -3.27
C GLN A 166 3.15 11.02 -4.81
N GLY A 167 2.95 12.15 -5.50
CA GLY A 167 2.85 12.20 -6.96
C GLY A 167 1.55 11.62 -7.53
N VAL A 168 0.57 11.29 -6.68
CA VAL A 168 -0.78 10.91 -7.10
C VAL A 168 -1.62 12.18 -7.23
N PRO A 169 -2.33 12.41 -8.35
CA PRO A 169 -3.14 13.60 -8.56
C PRO A 169 -4.24 13.77 -7.50
N ALA A 170 -4.62 15.01 -7.19
CA ALA A 170 -5.74 15.31 -6.28
C ALA A 170 -7.08 14.75 -6.81
N LYS A 171 -7.28 14.82 -8.12
CA LYS A 171 -8.32 14.14 -8.89
C LYS A 171 -7.65 13.36 -10.01
N TRP A 172 -8.00 12.10 -10.13
CA TRP A 172 -7.44 11.19 -11.13
C TRP A 172 -8.56 10.59 -11.97
N GLU A 173 -8.67 11.03 -13.21
CA GLU A 173 -9.58 10.41 -14.18
C GLU A 173 -8.90 9.19 -14.78
N ARG A 174 -9.62 8.06 -14.75
CA ARG A 174 -9.17 6.81 -15.37
C ARG A 174 -10.33 5.93 -15.81
N GLU A 175 -10.02 4.99 -16.67
CA GLU A 175 -10.92 3.90 -17.04
C GLU A 175 -10.61 2.68 -16.18
N ASP A 176 -11.61 2.20 -15.42
CA ASP A 176 -11.47 1.05 -14.53
C ASP A 176 -12.83 0.51 -14.10
N GLU A 177 -12.87 -0.47 -13.21
CA GLU A 177 -14.05 -0.92 -12.50
C GLU A 177 -14.15 -0.21 -11.14
N CYS A 178 -15.33 0.34 -10.85
CA CYS A 178 -15.64 0.83 -9.50
C CYS A 178 -16.17 -0.32 -8.66
N TYR A 179 -15.38 -0.80 -7.70
CA TYR A 179 -15.73 -1.90 -6.80
C TYR A 179 -16.56 -1.43 -5.62
N PHE A 180 -17.50 -2.29 -5.21
CA PHE A 180 -18.33 -2.12 -4.02
C PHE A 180 -18.28 -3.39 -3.17
N GLY A 181 -18.15 -3.23 -1.86
CA GLY A 181 -18.11 -4.32 -0.90
C GLY A 181 -19.42 -4.50 -0.13
N LYS A 182 -19.60 -5.69 0.41
CA LYS A 182 -20.72 -5.99 1.33
C LYS A 182 -20.47 -5.50 2.73
N GLU A 183 -19.20 -5.58 3.16
CA GLU A 183 -18.78 -5.39 4.54
C GLU A 183 -17.52 -4.54 4.51
N LEU A 184 -17.67 -3.26 4.83
CA LEU A 184 -16.53 -2.37 5.09
C LEU A 184 -16.27 -2.36 6.60
N TYR A 185 -15.03 -2.66 6.98
CA TYR A 185 -14.65 -2.70 8.38
C TYR A 185 -14.19 -1.31 8.86
N PRO A 186 -14.60 -0.87 10.06
CA PRO A 186 -14.39 0.51 10.53
C PRO A 186 -12.92 0.86 10.78
N GLY A 187 -12.01 -0.11 10.79
CA GLY A 187 -10.57 0.11 10.99
C GLY A 187 -9.83 0.70 9.80
N ILE A 188 -10.43 0.68 8.60
CA ILE A 188 -9.77 1.20 7.38
C ILE A 188 -9.62 2.72 7.40
N LYS A 189 -8.49 3.21 6.89
CA LYS A 189 -8.20 4.63 6.68
C LYS A 189 -8.12 4.89 5.18
N VAL A 190 -9.14 5.57 4.66
CA VAL A 190 -9.33 5.79 3.22
C VAL A 190 -8.33 6.80 2.71
N LEU A 191 -7.58 6.44 1.66
CA LEU A 191 -6.60 7.27 0.97
C LEU A 191 -7.14 7.84 -0.34
N MET A 192 -7.91 7.04 -1.08
CA MET A 192 -8.57 7.45 -2.31
C MET A 192 -9.99 6.90 -2.35
N ALA A 193 -10.88 7.62 -3.00
CA ALA A 193 -12.28 7.22 -3.15
C ALA A 193 -12.79 7.47 -4.57
N HIS A 194 -13.66 6.60 -5.06
CA HIS A 194 -14.43 6.80 -6.27
C HIS A 194 -15.41 7.97 -6.08
N GLU A 195 -15.38 8.97 -6.96
CA GLU A 195 -16.37 10.05 -7.01
C GLU A 195 -17.62 9.52 -7.72
N LEU A 196 -18.62 9.07 -6.96
CA LEU A 196 -19.77 8.33 -7.50
C LEU A 196 -20.59 9.13 -8.50
N SER A 197 -20.64 10.45 -8.39
CA SER A 197 -21.30 11.35 -9.35
C SER A 197 -20.62 11.36 -10.73
N SER A 198 -19.41 10.84 -10.87
CA SER A 198 -18.70 10.73 -12.15
C SER A 198 -18.98 9.41 -12.89
N LEU A 199 -19.68 8.46 -12.26
CA LEU A 199 -20.10 7.22 -12.88
C LEU A 199 -21.29 7.46 -13.84
N GLN A 200 -21.38 6.65 -14.90
CA GLN A 200 -22.46 6.75 -15.86
C GLN A 200 -23.81 6.43 -15.22
N PRO A 201 -24.87 7.18 -15.57
CA PRO A 201 -26.16 7.15 -14.87
C PRO A 201 -26.98 5.86 -15.09
N GLU A 202 -26.63 5.03 -16.09
CA GLU A 202 -27.40 3.80 -16.43
C GLU A 202 -27.43 2.78 -15.29
N GLN A 203 -26.51 2.88 -14.33
CA GLN A 203 -26.46 2.00 -13.16
C GLN A 203 -26.73 2.75 -11.84
N SER A 204 -27.27 3.96 -11.88
CA SER A 204 -27.39 4.85 -10.72
C SER A 204 -28.11 4.21 -9.53
N GLU A 205 -29.21 3.51 -9.72
CA GLU A 205 -29.95 2.82 -8.63
C GLU A 205 -29.10 1.73 -7.98
N THR A 206 -28.40 0.92 -8.78
CA THR A 206 -27.52 -0.14 -8.29
C THR A 206 -26.31 0.44 -7.59
N ILE A 207 -25.74 1.55 -8.10
CA ILE A 207 -24.64 2.29 -7.47
C ILE A 207 -25.07 2.80 -6.10
N VAL A 208 -26.22 3.51 -6.00
CA VAL A 208 -26.74 4.03 -4.74
C VAL A 208 -26.98 2.90 -3.72
N LYS A 209 -27.59 1.80 -4.16
CA LYS A 209 -27.84 0.63 -3.31
C LYS A 209 -26.54 0.03 -2.76
N ASN A 210 -25.51 -0.12 -3.57
CA ASN A 210 -24.22 -0.71 -3.16
C ASN A 210 -23.36 0.27 -2.38
N ALA A 211 -23.46 1.57 -2.66
CA ALA A 211 -22.72 2.60 -1.94
C ALA A 211 -23.21 2.77 -0.48
N GLY A 212 -24.48 2.48 -0.21
CA GLY A 212 -25.06 2.57 1.13
C GLY A 212 -24.89 3.97 1.74
N SER A 213 -24.19 4.07 2.88
CA SER A 213 -23.93 5.35 3.56
C SER A 213 -22.84 6.20 2.90
N TYR A 214 -22.13 5.69 1.92
CA TYR A 214 -21.10 6.42 1.16
C TYR A 214 -21.71 7.18 -0.02
N ALA A 215 -22.55 8.18 0.27
CA ALA A 215 -23.40 8.84 -0.74
C ALA A 215 -22.65 9.48 -1.92
N ASN A 216 -21.42 9.99 -1.72
CA ASN A 216 -20.68 10.74 -2.75
C ASN A 216 -19.33 10.10 -3.11
N TYR A 217 -18.69 9.45 -2.16
CA TYR A 217 -17.34 8.92 -2.29
C TYR A 217 -17.27 7.52 -1.72
N TYR A 218 -16.92 6.53 -2.55
CA TYR A 218 -16.76 5.15 -2.11
C TYR A 218 -15.27 4.78 -2.03
N PRO A 219 -14.81 4.10 -0.95
CA PRO A 219 -13.40 3.75 -0.81
C PRO A 219 -12.84 2.99 -2.01
N ALA A 220 -11.68 3.42 -2.51
CA ALA A 220 -10.95 2.78 -3.61
C ALA A 220 -9.56 2.31 -3.19
N VAL A 221 -8.92 3.07 -2.28
CA VAL A 221 -7.59 2.78 -1.72
C VAL A 221 -7.61 3.09 -0.24
N TRP A 222 -7.07 2.17 0.57
CA TRP A 222 -7.00 2.35 2.02
C TRP A 222 -5.82 1.62 2.64
N TYR A 223 -5.57 1.91 3.90
CA TYR A 223 -4.63 1.18 4.73
C TYR A 223 -5.21 0.96 6.11
N GLN A 224 -4.65 0.03 6.85
CA GLN A 224 -4.89 -0.17 8.28
C GLN A 224 -3.72 -0.90 8.93
N ASP A 225 -3.61 -0.75 10.24
CA ASP A 225 -2.81 -1.61 11.08
C ASP A 225 -3.75 -2.72 11.62
N PHE A 226 -3.31 -3.98 11.56
CA PHE A 226 -4.17 -5.12 11.91
C PHE A 226 -3.36 -6.21 12.61
N GLU A 227 -3.72 -6.54 13.84
CA GLU A 227 -3.09 -7.57 14.69
C GLU A 227 -1.54 -7.56 14.68
N GLY A 228 -0.94 -6.38 14.66
CA GLY A 228 0.52 -6.20 14.65
C GLY A 228 1.12 -6.00 13.26
N GLY A 229 0.41 -6.38 12.19
CA GLY A 229 0.83 -6.16 10.81
C GLY A 229 0.30 -4.86 10.22
N HIS A 230 0.73 -4.60 8.98
CA HIS A 230 0.35 -3.43 8.20
C HIS A 230 -0.26 -3.85 6.88
N VAL A 231 -1.35 -3.20 6.49
CA VAL A 231 -2.13 -3.55 5.28
C VAL A 231 -2.33 -2.30 4.42
N TRP A 232 -2.12 -2.43 3.12
CA TRP A 232 -2.43 -1.40 2.13
C TRP A 232 -3.14 -2.05 0.95
N ILE A 233 -4.30 -1.52 0.57
CA ILE A 233 -5.18 -2.09 -0.45
C ILE A 233 -5.48 -1.04 -1.51
N THR A 234 -5.45 -1.45 -2.78
CA THR A 234 -6.02 -0.71 -3.90
C THR A 234 -6.96 -1.63 -4.69
N THR A 235 -8.19 -1.19 -4.94
CA THR A 235 -9.15 -1.91 -5.80
C THR A 235 -8.98 -1.59 -7.28
N LEU A 236 -8.09 -0.66 -7.61
CA LEU A 236 -7.80 -0.21 -8.97
C LEU A 236 -6.94 -1.23 -9.72
N GLY A 237 -6.99 -1.21 -11.06
CA GLY A 237 -6.08 -1.97 -11.91
C GLY A 237 -6.70 -3.16 -12.61
N HIS A 238 -7.99 -3.07 -13.01
CA HIS A 238 -8.66 -4.12 -13.78
C HIS A 238 -7.98 -4.33 -15.13
N SER A 239 -7.71 -3.26 -15.87
CA SER A 239 -7.18 -3.38 -17.24
C SER A 239 -5.66 -3.64 -17.25
N LYS A 240 -5.20 -4.34 -18.29
CA LYS A 240 -3.78 -4.60 -18.53
C LYS A 240 -3.00 -3.31 -18.74
N GLU A 241 -3.62 -2.34 -19.42
CA GLU A 241 -3.07 -1.03 -19.77
C GLU A 241 -2.71 -0.23 -18.52
N SER A 242 -3.46 -0.39 -17.43
CA SER A 242 -3.17 0.25 -16.13
C SER A 242 -1.72 0.05 -15.71
N TYR A 243 -1.17 -1.15 -15.92
CA TYR A 243 0.18 -1.51 -15.46
C TYR A 243 1.31 -0.88 -16.29
N SER A 244 1.00 -0.23 -17.42
CA SER A 244 1.93 0.59 -18.20
C SER A 244 1.68 2.10 -18.03
N GLU A 245 0.58 2.50 -17.38
CA GLU A 245 0.22 3.90 -17.13
C GLU A 245 1.15 4.50 -16.06
N PRO A 246 1.87 5.62 -16.33
CA PRO A 246 2.85 6.17 -15.40
C PRO A 246 2.28 6.55 -14.03
N VAL A 247 1.05 7.10 -13.98
CA VAL A 247 0.39 7.47 -12.71
C VAL A 247 0.05 6.23 -11.89
N TYR A 248 -0.42 5.17 -12.53
CA TYR A 248 -0.73 3.91 -11.85
C TYR A 248 0.53 3.20 -11.35
N GLN A 249 1.60 3.17 -12.16
CA GLN A 249 2.90 2.63 -11.75
C GLN A 249 3.47 3.40 -10.55
N ASN A 250 3.36 4.74 -10.55
CA ASN A 250 3.73 5.55 -9.39
C ASN A 250 2.85 5.22 -8.18
N HIS A 251 1.53 5.09 -8.36
CA HIS A 251 0.60 4.72 -7.29
C HIS A 251 1.00 3.38 -6.63
N LEU A 252 1.27 2.34 -7.41
CA LEU A 252 1.77 1.07 -6.90
C LEU A 252 3.11 1.22 -6.17
N LEU A 253 4.06 1.93 -6.79
CA LEU A 253 5.37 2.16 -6.20
C LEU A 253 5.28 2.85 -4.83
N GLN A 254 4.45 3.90 -4.70
CA GLN A 254 4.31 4.61 -3.44
C GLN A 254 3.61 3.76 -2.37
N GLY A 255 2.65 2.91 -2.74
CA GLY A 255 2.07 1.90 -1.86
C GLY A 255 3.13 0.92 -1.35
N LEU A 256 3.97 0.38 -2.24
CA LEU A 256 5.08 -0.52 -1.88
C LEU A 256 6.11 0.18 -0.98
N LYS A 257 6.49 1.42 -1.28
CA LYS A 257 7.42 2.21 -0.45
C LYS A 257 6.84 2.53 0.92
N TYR A 258 5.56 2.82 1.00
CA TYR A 258 4.88 3.01 2.28
C TYR A 258 4.97 1.74 3.14
N MET A 259 4.64 0.58 2.58
CA MET A 259 4.76 -0.69 3.28
C MET A 259 6.20 -0.99 3.71
N ALA A 260 7.17 -0.72 2.83
CA ALA A 260 8.59 -0.83 3.16
C ALA A 260 9.00 0.07 4.33
N SER A 261 8.47 1.30 4.42
CA SER A 261 8.74 2.23 5.53
C SER A 261 8.15 1.78 6.87
N LYS A 262 7.12 0.92 6.83
CA LYS A 262 6.49 0.33 8.02
C LYS A 262 7.19 -0.92 8.51
N TYR A 263 7.95 -1.58 7.64
CA TYR A 263 8.58 -2.85 7.98
C TYR A 263 9.52 -2.72 9.17
N LYS A 264 9.30 -3.58 10.14
CA LYS A 264 10.23 -3.91 11.20
C LYS A 264 10.56 -5.39 11.10
N ARG A 265 11.67 -5.83 11.67
CA ARG A 265 12.01 -7.26 11.71
C ARG A 265 10.84 -8.05 12.30
N LEU A 266 10.42 -9.09 11.57
CA LEU A 266 9.36 -9.99 12.03
C LEU A 266 9.69 -10.58 13.40
N ASN A 267 8.73 -10.50 14.33
CA ASN A 267 8.85 -11.11 15.66
C ASN A 267 7.72 -12.13 15.87
N TYR A 268 8.02 -13.38 15.62
CA TYR A 268 7.07 -14.48 15.77
C TYR A 268 6.70 -14.79 17.24
N ASP A 269 7.41 -14.21 18.22
CA ASP A 269 6.97 -14.28 19.62
C ASP A 269 5.65 -13.53 19.84
N ASN A 270 5.29 -12.62 18.96
CA ASN A 270 4.00 -11.93 18.95
C ASN A 270 2.89 -12.75 18.25
N ALA A 271 3.25 -13.73 17.43
CA ALA A 271 2.30 -14.57 16.72
C ALA A 271 1.76 -15.68 17.63
N LYS A 272 0.61 -15.43 18.24
CA LYS A 272 0.02 -16.30 19.28
C LYS A 272 -1.08 -17.22 18.78
N SER A 273 -1.60 -17.01 17.57
CA SER A 273 -2.66 -17.84 17.02
C SER A 273 -2.21 -19.27 16.82
N THR A 274 -3.08 -20.21 17.19
CA THR A 274 -2.94 -21.66 17.03
C THR A 274 -3.91 -22.21 15.98
N SER A 275 -4.92 -21.39 15.60
CA SER A 275 -5.88 -21.67 14.54
C SER A 275 -6.06 -20.43 13.67
N LYS A 276 -6.44 -20.63 12.40
CA LYS A 276 -6.81 -19.53 11.51
C LYS A 276 -8.01 -18.73 12.01
N ASP A 277 -8.87 -19.36 12.81
CA ASP A 277 -10.14 -18.81 13.29
C ASP A 277 -10.10 -18.37 14.77
N ASP A 278 -8.92 -18.32 15.39
CA ASP A 278 -8.79 -17.78 16.74
C ASP A 278 -9.40 -16.37 16.83
N PRO A 279 -9.96 -15.97 17.99
CA PRO A 279 -10.49 -14.62 18.18
C PRO A 279 -9.45 -13.55 17.84
N LEU A 280 -9.94 -12.38 17.42
CA LEU A 280 -9.07 -11.21 17.24
C LEU A 280 -8.48 -10.81 18.59
N LYS A 281 -7.24 -10.37 18.56
CA LYS A 281 -6.63 -9.74 19.73
C LYS A 281 -7.31 -8.39 20.00
N PRO A 282 -7.55 -8.05 21.28
CA PRO A 282 -8.13 -6.76 21.66
C PRO A 282 -7.23 -5.59 21.30
#